data_7b3ec24b4ab157d8062f9f3641662ce3
#
_entry.id   7b3ec24b4ab157d8062f9f3641662ce3
#
_cell.length_a   1.000
_cell.length_b   1.000
_cell.length_c   1.000
_cell.angle_alpha   90.00
_cell.angle_beta   90.00
_cell.angle_gamma   90.00
#
_symmetry.space_group_name_H-M   'P 1'
#
loop_
_entity.id
_entity.type
_entity.pdbx_description
1 polymer ?
#
loop_
_entity_poly.entity_id
_entity_poly.type
_entity_poly.pdbx_seq_one_letter_code
_entity_poly.pdbx_strand_id
1 'polypeptide(L)'
;MATPKNVYELAQERLELIFREFDTICVSFSGGKDSGVLLNLCIDYIRRNNLKQKLCVFHMDYEIQYTVTIDYVDRILEANKDILEVYRVCVPFKVTTCTSMYQSYWRPWDESMKELWVRQMPANSYTKEAFPFYTENMWDYEYQMHRSEERRV
;
A
#
# COMPACT_ATOMS: atom_id res chain seq x y z
N MET A 1 -10.55 35.93 -19.62
CA MET A 1 -9.57 35.31 -18.71
C MET A 1 -10.16 33.97 -18.25
N ALA A 2 -9.45 32.87 -18.41
CA ALA A 2 -9.93 31.59 -17.92
C ALA A 2 -9.94 31.60 -16.38
N THR A 3 -11.01 31.10 -15.77
CA THR A 3 -11.11 30.94 -14.30
C THR A 3 -9.99 30.02 -13.84
N PRO A 4 -9.22 30.37 -12.80
CA PRO A 4 -8.17 29.49 -12.31
C PRO A 4 -8.79 28.17 -11.80
N LYS A 5 -8.21 27.04 -12.25
CA LYS A 5 -8.64 25.70 -11.84
C LYS A 5 -8.35 25.48 -10.36
N ASN A 6 -9.27 24.83 -9.67
CA ASN A 6 -9.06 24.42 -8.29
C ASN A 6 -8.21 23.12 -8.21
N VAL A 7 -7.79 22.76 -7.00
CA VAL A 7 -6.92 21.59 -6.76
C VAL A 7 -7.55 20.27 -7.23
N TYR A 8 -8.87 20.12 -7.08
CA TYR A 8 -9.58 18.93 -7.52
C TYR A 8 -9.57 18.78 -9.05
N GLU A 9 -9.83 19.89 -9.78
CA GLU A 9 -9.80 19.91 -11.25
C GLU A 9 -8.41 19.58 -11.78
N LEU A 10 -7.36 20.13 -11.15
CA LEU A 10 -5.97 19.80 -11.50
C LEU A 10 -5.62 18.33 -11.19
N ALA A 11 -6.15 17.78 -10.10
CA ALA A 11 -5.99 16.36 -9.78
C ALA A 11 -6.66 15.47 -10.83
N GLN A 12 -7.87 15.82 -11.29
CA GLN A 12 -8.56 15.07 -12.33
C GLN A 12 -7.79 15.06 -13.66
N GLU A 13 -7.21 16.18 -14.06
CA GLU A 13 -6.38 16.26 -15.28
C GLU A 13 -5.13 15.39 -15.17
N ARG A 14 -4.51 15.32 -13.97
CA ARG A 14 -3.38 14.41 -13.73
C ARG A 14 -3.78 12.94 -13.79
N LEU A 15 -4.94 12.60 -13.24
CA LEU A 15 -5.46 11.23 -13.33
C LEU A 15 -5.74 10.85 -14.78
N GLU A 16 -6.38 11.73 -15.55
CA GLU A 16 -6.62 11.52 -16.98
C GLU A 16 -5.30 11.23 -17.73
N LEU A 17 -4.27 12.05 -17.49
CA LEU A 17 -2.95 11.83 -18.08
C LEU A 17 -2.37 10.47 -17.69
N ILE A 18 -2.37 10.15 -16.38
CA ILE A 18 -1.78 8.91 -15.86
C ILE A 18 -2.51 7.69 -16.43
N PHE A 19 -3.84 7.67 -16.40
CA PHE A 19 -4.63 6.53 -16.89
C PHE A 19 -4.59 6.37 -18.40
N ARG A 20 -4.24 7.42 -19.15
CA ARG A 20 -4.02 7.37 -20.59
C ARG A 20 -2.62 6.87 -20.96
N GLU A 21 -1.59 7.29 -20.22
CA GLU A 21 -0.18 7.04 -20.58
C GLU A 21 0.36 5.72 -20.01
N PHE A 22 -0.27 5.14 -18.99
CA PHE A 22 0.24 3.96 -18.29
C PHE A 22 -0.79 2.82 -18.24
N ASP A 23 -0.39 1.65 -18.71
CA ASP A 23 -1.21 0.44 -18.67
C ASP A 23 -1.36 -0.13 -17.25
N THR A 24 -0.35 0.07 -16.42
CA THR A 24 -0.35 -0.40 -15.02
C THR A 24 -0.12 0.76 -14.07
N ILE A 25 -1.07 0.97 -13.19
CA ILE A 25 -1.01 2.01 -12.16
C ILE A 25 -1.10 1.36 -10.80
N CYS A 26 -0.21 1.76 -9.90
CA CYS A 26 -0.21 1.24 -8.54
C CYS A 26 -0.20 2.38 -7.52
N VAL A 27 -1.07 2.27 -6.54
CA VAL A 27 -1.17 3.19 -5.41
C VAL A 27 -0.58 2.55 -4.16
N SER A 28 0.37 3.23 -3.53
CA SER A 28 0.79 2.87 -2.16
C SER A 28 -0.25 3.37 -1.16
N PHE A 29 -0.90 2.44 -0.48
CA PHE A 29 -1.97 2.73 0.46
C PHE A 29 -1.56 2.36 1.88
N SER A 30 -1.28 3.34 2.72
CA SER A 30 -0.90 3.15 4.12
C SER A 30 -2.09 3.07 5.09
N GLY A 31 -3.31 3.34 4.62
CA GLY A 31 -4.48 3.55 5.47
C GLY A 31 -4.58 4.95 6.07
N GLY A 32 -3.59 5.81 5.85
CA GLY A 32 -3.60 7.20 6.27
C GLY A 32 -4.47 8.09 5.36
N LYS A 33 -4.72 9.31 5.84
CA LYS A 33 -5.61 10.28 5.19
C LYS A 33 -5.22 10.56 3.73
N ASP A 34 -3.95 10.88 3.47
CA ASP A 34 -3.51 11.34 2.16
C ASP A 34 -3.50 10.22 1.13
N SER A 35 -3.00 9.03 1.50
CA SER A 35 -3.06 7.83 0.66
C SER A 35 -4.51 7.37 0.42
N GLY A 36 -5.39 7.55 1.41
CA GLY A 36 -6.81 7.28 1.29
C GLY A 36 -7.51 8.21 0.31
N VAL A 37 -7.21 9.50 0.32
CA VAL A 37 -7.73 10.45 -0.67
C VAL A 37 -7.27 10.07 -2.08
N LEU A 38 -5.97 9.79 -2.26
CA LEU A 38 -5.43 9.40 -3.56
C LEU A 38 -6.11 8.13 -4.09
N LEU A 39 -6.23 7.09 -3.26
CA LEU A 39 -6.87 5.83 -3.64
C LEU A 39 -8.33 6.06 -4.05
N ASN A 40 -9.10 6.83 -3.28
CA ASN A 40 -10.50 7.11 -3.59
C ASN A 40 -10.65 7.94 -4.88
N LEU A 41 -9.75 8.89 -5.16
CA LEU A 41 -9.75 9.64 -6.42
C LEU A 41 -9.50 8.72 -7.63
N CYS A 42 -8.56 7.77 -7.51
CA CYS A 42 -8.32 6.77 -8.56
C CYS A 42 -9.53 5.84 -8.77
N ILE A 43 -10.12 5.34 -7.69
CA ILE A 43 -11.33 4.50 -7.74
C ILE A 43 -12.49 5.24 -8.42
N ASP A 44 -12.75 6.47 -8.00
CA ASP A 44 -13.80 7.31 -8.57
C ASP A 44 -13.55 7.58 -10.06
N TYR A 45 -12.31 7.85 -10.45
CA TYR A 45 -11.93 8.03 -11.85
C TYR A 45 -12.22 6.78 -12.70
N ILE A 46 -11.80 5.59 -12.24
CA ILE A 46 -12.06 4.31 -12.92
C ILE A 46 -13.56 4.09 -13.08
N ARG A 47 -14.34 4.27 -12.01
CA ARG A 47 -15.80 4.04 -12.04
C ARG A 47 -16.53 5.02 -12.95
N ARG A 48 -16.21 6.31 -12.88
CA ARG A 48 -16.87 7.34 -13.71
C ARG A 48 -16.57 7.14 -15.21
N ASN A 49 -15.38 6.66 -15.55
CA ASN A 49 -14.97 6.46 -16.94
C ASN A 49 -15.18 5.02 -17.42
N ASN A 50 -15.79 4.14 -16.59
CA ASN A 50 -16.01 2.72 -16.91
C ASN A 50 -14.75 2.00 -17.43
N LEU A 51 -13.59 2.30 -16.84
CA LEU A 51 -12.33 1.70 -17.24
C LEU A 51 -12.30 0.22 -16.85
N LYS A 52 -11.77 -0.62 -17.74
CA LYS A 52 -11.56 -2.06 -17.49
C LYS A 52 -10.23 -2.35 -16.77
N GLN A 53 -9.34 -1.37 -16.76
CA GLN A 53 -8.03 -1.46 -16.12
C GLN A 53 -8.21 -1.60 -14.62
N LYS A 54 -7.56 -2.61 -14.03
CA LYS A 54 -7.50 -2.75 -12.58
C LYS A 54 -6.44 -1.82 -11.99
N LEU A 55 -6.73 -1.29 -10.82
CA LEU A 55 -5.79 -0.50 -10.04
C LEU A 55 -5.02 -1.41 -9.09
N CYS A 56 -3.71 -1.44 -9.25
CA CYS A 56 -2.84 -2.09 -8.28
C CYS A 56 -2.81 -1.28 -6.98
N VAL A 57 -3.00 -1.93 -5.85
CA VAL A 57 -2.87 -1.33 -4.52
C VAL A 57 -1.81 -2.08 -3.74
N PHE A 58 -0.81 -1.35 -3.30
CA PHE A 58 0.26 -1.86 -2.47
C PHE A 58 0.07 -1.39 -1.02
N HIS A 59 -0.09 -2.33 -0.10
CA HIS A 59 -0.22 -2.07 1.33
C HIS A 59 0.85 -2.83 2.11
N MET A 60 1.74 -2.11 2.79
CA MET A 60 2.65 -2.71 3.76
C MET A 60 1.95 -2.86 5.10
N ASP A 61 1.75 -4.09 5.52
CA ASP A 61 1.09 -4.43 6.76
C ASP A 61 2.15 -4.72 7.84
N TYR A 62 2.28 -3.79 8.77
CA TYR A 62 3.26 -3.86 9.85
C TYR A 62 2.76 -4.59 11.10
N GLU A 63 1.68 -5.39 11.03
CA GLU A 63 1.11 -6.13 12.16
C GLU A 63 0.54 -5.20 13.24
N ILE A 64 1.42 -4.45 13.92
CA ILE A 64 1.06 -3.53 15.01
C ILE A 64 0.63 -2.18 14.42
N GLN A 65 -0.65 -2.04 14.11
CA GLN A 65 -1.27 -0.82 13.63
C GLN A 65 -2.55 -0.56 14.42
N TYR A 66 -3.01 0.69 14.44
CA TYR A 66 -4.29 1.00 15.08
C TYR A 66 -5.43 0.20 14.44
N THR A 67 -6.26 -0.44 15.26
CA THR A 67 -7.42 -1.24 14.81
C THR A 67 -8.30 -0.47 13.83
N VAL A 68 -8.59 0.81 14.14
CA VAL A 68 -9.38 1.68 13.26
C VAL A 68 -8.75 1.84 11.87
N THR A 69 -7.42 1.89 11.79
CA THR A 69 -6.70 1.97 10.51
C THR A 69 -6.84 0.68 9.73
N ILE A 70 -6.67 -0.47 10.38
CA ILE A 70 -6.82 -1.79 9.74
C ILE A 70 -8.25 -2.01 9.26
N ASP A 71 -9.25 -1.72 10.11
CA ASP A 71 -10.67 -1.82 9.74
C ASP A 71 -11.01 -0.93 8.53
N TYR A 72 -10.42 0.26 8.47
CA TYR A 72 -10.58 1.16 7.33
C TYR A 72 -9.94 0.58 6.06
N VAL A 73 -8.71 0.08 6.15
CA VAL A 73 -8.00 -0.58 5.03
C VAL A 73 -8.83 -1.75 4.51
N ASP A 74 -9.21 -2.68 5.37
CA ASP A 74 -9.97 -3.88 5.02
C ASP A 74 -11.30 -3.52 4.35
N ARG A 75 -12.03 -2.55 4.89
CA ARG A 75 -13.30 -2.08 4.34
C ARG A 75 -13.15 -1.48 2.94
N ILE A 76 -12.15 -0.62 2.72
CA ILE A 76 -11.93 0.01 1.40
C ILE A 76 -11.51 -1.02 0.37
N LEU A 77 -10.60 -1.93 0.72
CA LEU A 77 -10.11 -2.96 -0.20
C LEU A 77 -11.23 -3.94 -0.58
N GLU A 78 -12.00 -4.41 0.40
CA GLU A 78 -13.12 -5.33 0.14
C GLU A 78 -14.25 -4.67 -0.67
N ALA A 79 -14.60 -3.43 -0.35
CA ALA A 79 -15.66 -2.70 -1.07
C ALA A 79 -15.34 -2.44 -2.55
N ASN A 80 -14.07 -2.53 -2.95
CA ASN A 80 -13.62 -2.22 -4.30
C ASN A 80 -12.84 -3.37 -4.96
N LYS A 81 -12.94 -4.59 -4.44
CA LYS A 81 -12.21 -5.78 -4.94
C LYS A 81 -12.47 -6.10 -6.42
N ASP A 82 -13.57 -5.61 -6.96
CA ASP A 82 -13.93 -5.76 -8.38
C ASP A 82 -12.97 -5.01 -9.32
N ILE A 83 -12.42 -3.88 -8.87
CA ILE A 83 -11.52 -3.02 -9.65
C ILE A 83 -10.10 -2.94 -9.08
N LEU A 84 -9.85 -3.49 -7.90
CA LEU A 84 -8.54 -3.48 -7.26
C LEU A 84 -7.80 -4.81 -7.44
N GLU A 85 -6.49 -4.70 -7.63
CA GLU A 85 -5.54 -5.81 -7.48
C GLU A 85 -4.65 -5.49 -6.28
N VAL A 86 -4.85 -6.25 -5.19
CA VAL A 86 -4.27 -5.89 -3.88
C VAL A 86 -3.03 -6.72 -3.58
N TYR A 87 -1.93 -6.03 -3.32
CA TYR A 87 -0.68 -6.58 -2.81
C TYR A 87 -0.50 -6.17 -1.34
N ARG A 88 -1.01 -7.01 -0.44
CA ARG A 88 -0.82 -6.83 1.00
C ARG A 88 0.42 -7.55 1.45
N VAL A 89 1.44 -6.82 1.86
CA VAL A 89 2.77 -7.34 2.17
C VAL A 89 2.93 -7.50 3.67
N CYS A 90 3.10 -8.75 4.11
CA CYS A 90 3.31 -9.15 5.50
C CYS A 90 4.68 -9.83 5.60
N VAL A 91 5.74 -9.05 5.73
CA VAL A 91 7.12 -9.52 5.72
C VAL A 91 7.86 -9.04 6.96
N PRO A 92 8.72 -9.88 7.59
CA PRO A 92 9.42 -9.53 8.83
C PRO A 92 10.65 -8.65 8.57
N PHE A 93 10.43 -7.46 8.00
CA PHE A 93 11.47 -6.43 7.87
C PHE A 93 11.89 -5.90 9.23
N LYS A 94 13.07 -5.31 9.30
CA LYS A 94 13.43 -4.44 10.40
C LYS A 94 12.68 -3.12 10.25
N VAL A 95 11.89 -2.79 11.25
CA VAL A 95 11.14 -1.53 11.33
C VAL A 95 11.63 -0.75 12.54
N THR A 96 11.97 0.51 12.33
CA THR A 96 12.43 1.39 13.42
C THR A 96 11.35 1.51 14.50
N THR A 97 11.75 1.38 15.75
CA THR A 97 10.89 1.64 16.90
C THR A 97 11.32 2.89 17.65
N CYS A 98 10.36 3.66 18.12
CA CYS A 98 10.58 4.79 19.02
C CYS A 98 10.07 4.51 20.44
N THR A 99 9.60 3.29 20.71
CA THR A 99 8.99 2.91 21.99
C THR A 99 9.99 2.35 23.00
N SER A 100 11.21 2.03 22.58
CA SER A 100 12.24 1.47 23.44
C SER A 100 13.58 2.18 23.24
N MET A 101 14.26 2.50 24.34
CA MET A 101 15.64 2.99 24.33
C MET A 101 16.67 1.88 24.11
N TYR A 102 16.30 0.62 24.31
CA TYR A 102 17.19 -0.54 24.29
C TYR A 102 17.10 -1.34 22.99
N GLN A 103 15.98 -1.20 22.26
CA GLN A 103 15.74 -1.91 21.01
C GLN A 103 15.40 -0.91 19.92
N SER A 104 16.30 -0.79 18.96
CA SER A 104 16.18 0.18 17.86
C SER A 104 15.21 -0.24 16.74
N TYR A 105 14.86 -1.52 16.68
CA TYR A 105 13.95 -2.07 15.69
C TYR A 105 13.11 -3.21 16.27
N TRP A 106 12.03 -3.52 15.56
CA TRP A 106 11.21 -4.71 15.76
C TRP A 106 10.90 -5.32 14.39
N ARG A 107 10.35 -6.54 14.37
CA ARG A 107 9.97 -7.23 13.13
C ARG A 107 8.50 -7.62 13.19
N PRO A 108 7.64 -7.04 12.34
CA PRO A 108 6.29 -7.51 12.17
C PRO A 108 6.32 -8.93 11.57
N TRP A 109 5.31 -9.71 11.85
CA TRP A 109 5.10 -11.02 11.24
C TRP A 109 6.29 -11.98 11.38
N ASP A 110 7.10 -11.82 12.43
CA ASP A 110 8.19 -12.74 12.75
C ASP A 110 7.61 -14.08 13.19
N GLU A 111 7.82 -15.13 12.37
CA GLU A 111 7.28 -16.48 12.64
C GLU A 111 7.83 -17.08 13.93
N SER A 112 9.04 -16.73 14.35
CA SER A 112 9.63 -17.18 15.62
C SER A 112 8.89 -16.61 16.83
N MET A 113 8.12 -15.53 16.65
CA MET A 113 7.36 -14.83 17.67
C MET A 113 5.85 -14.91 17.42
N LYS A 114 5.38 -15.89 16.64
CA LYS A 114 3.99 -16.02 16.19
C LYS A 114 2.96 -16.03 17.33
N GLU A 115 3.32 -16.57 18.48
CA GLU A 115 2.46 -16.59 19.67
C GLU A 115 2.22 -15.18 20.26
N LEU A 116 3.07 -14.22 19.92
CA LEU A 116 2.99 -12.83 20.37
C LEU A 116 2.35 -11.90 19.33
N TRP A 117 1.98 -12.41 18.17
CA TRP A 117 1.32 -11.57 17.15
C TRP A 117 0.05 -10.95 17.71
N VAL A 118 -0.11 -9.65 17.49
CA VAL A 118 -1.27 -8.89 18.01
C VAL A 118 -2.58 -9.24 17.29
N ARG A 119 -2.47 -9.90 16.13
CA ARG A 119 -3.61 -10.39 15.33
C ARG A 119 -3.17 -11.48 14.35
N GLN A 120 -4.12 -12.15 13.73
CA GLN A 120 -3.82 -13.12 12.68
C GLN A 120 -3.39 -12.43 11.39
N MET A 121 -2.44 -13.05 10.69
CA MET A 121 -2.03 -12.60 9.35
C MET A 121 -3.20 -12.77 8.38
N PRO A 122 -3.51 -11.75 7.56
CA PRO A 122 -4.54 -11.86 6.54
C PRO A 122 -4.26 -12.99 5.53
N ALA A 123 -5.30 -13.73 5.15
CA ALA A 123 -5.16 -14.96 4.34
C ALA A 123 -4.51 -14.73 2.95
N ASN A 124 -4.71 -13.56 2.35
CA ASN A 124 -4.20 -13.22 1.02
C ASN A 124 -2.96 -12.32 1.08
N SER A 125 -2.08 -12.54 2.06
CA SER A 125 -0.86 -11.75 2.23
C SER A 125 0.29 -12.32 1.41
N TYR A 126 1.12 -11.43 0.91
CA TYR A 126 2.43 -11.75 0.33
C TYR A 126 3.45 -11.78 1.45
N THR A 127 4.05 -12.94 1.67
CA THR A 127 5.06 -13.18 2.69
C THR A 127 6.47 -13.14 2.09
N LYS A 128 7.50 -13.32 2.92
CA LYS A 128 8.91 -13.25 2.48
C LYS A 128 9.25 -14.16 1.30
N GLU A 129 8.55 -15.28 1.16
CA GLU A 129 8.76 -16.26 0.08
C GLU A 129 8.39 -15.71 -1.30
N ALA A 130 7.54 -14.68 -1.35
CA ALA A 130 7.17 -14.01 -2.59
C ALA A 130 8.26 -13.05 -3.12
N PHE A 131 9.29 -12.80 -2.32
CA PHE A 131 10.31 -11.78 -2.62
C PHE A 131 11.72 -12.38 -2.64
N PRO A 132 12.24 -12.79 -3.81
CA PRO A 132 13.56 -13.42 -3.93
C PRO A 132 14.72 -12.57 -3.42
N PHE A 133 14.56 -11.25 -3.39
CA PHE A 133 15.55 -10.30 -2.88
C PHE A 133 15.49 -10.07 -1.36
N TYR A 134 14.52 -10.67 -0.67
CA TYR A 134 14.40 -10.55 0.78
C TYR A 134 15.61 -11.15 1.51
N THR A 135 16.12 -10.42 2.50
CA THR A 135 17.11 -10.91 3.46
C THR A 135 16.64 -10.64 4.88
N GLU A 136 17.04 -11.52 5.83
CA GLU A 136 16.62 -11.40 7.23
C GLU A 136 17.02 -10.09 7.92
N ASN A 137 18.04 -9.40 7.40
CA ASN A 137 18.51 -8.13 7.96
C ASN A 137 17.97 -6.91 7.22
N MET A 138 17.11 -7.11 6.23
CA MET A 138 16.57 -6.02 5.41
C MET A 138 15.69 -5.09 6.24
N TRP A 139 15.87 -3.80 6.04
CA TRP A 139 14.97 -2.78 6.54
C TRP A 139 13.79 -2.54 5.60
N ASP A 140 12.69 -2.06 6.12
CA ASP A 140 11.49 -1.75 5.34
C ASP A 140 11.73 -0.72 4.22
N TYR A 141 12.59 0.27 4.44
CA TYR A 141 12.95 1.25 3.43
C TYR A 141 13.83 0.66 2.30
N GLU A 142 14.68 -0.33 2.59
CA GLU A 142 15.46 -1.05 1.56
C GLU A 142 14.53 -1.80 0.62
N TYR A 143 13.54 -2.50 1.16
CA TYR A 143 12.51 -3.15 0.36
C TYR A 143 11.77 -2.17 -0.55
N GLN A 144 11.41 -0.98 -0.03
CA GLN A 144 10.73 0.04 -0.81
C GLN A 144 11.59 0.57 -1.97
N MET A 145 12.93 0.61 -1.81
CA MET A 145 13.86 0.97 -2.89
C MET A 145 13.90 -0.10 -3.99
N HIS A 146 14.06 -1.38 -3.64
CA HIS A 146 14.02 -2.47 -4.63
C HIS A 146 12.72 -2.48 -5.43
N ARG A 147 11.59 -2.29 -4.79
CA ARG A 147 10.31 -2.16 -5.48
C ARG A 147 10.27 -1.03 -6.51
N SER A 148 10.96 0.07 -6.26
CA SER A 148 10.99 1.20 -7.19
C SER A 148 11.91 0.96 -8.40
N GLU A 149 12.89 0.08 -8.27
CA GLU A 149 13.82 -0.28 -9.34
C GLU A 149 13.24 -1.30 -10.32
N GLU A 150 12.48 -2.29 -9.84
CA GLU A 150 11.78 -3.28 -10.69
C GLU A 150 10.81 -2.67 -11.70
N ARG A 151 10.41 -1.41 -11.50
CA ARG A 151 9.51 -0.67 -12.40
C ARG A 151 10.21 0.15 -13.46
N ARG A 152 11.54 0.12 -13.52
CA ARG A 152 12.35 0.85 -14.51
C ARG A 152 12.76 0.00 -15.73
N VAL A 153 12.30 -1.24 -15.79
CA VAL A 153 12.55 -2.16 -16.92
C VAL A 153 11.36 -2.20 -17.85
#